data_fdad5951fd3cd994200635d3ce38053e
#
_entry.id   fdad5951fd3cd994200635d3ce38053e
#
_cell.length_a   1.000
_cell.length_b   1.000
_cell.length_c   1.000
_cell.angle_alpha   90.00
_cell.angle_beta   90.00
_cell.angle_gamma   90.00
#
_symmetry.space_group_name_H-M   'P 1'
#
loop_
_entity.id
_entity.type
_entity.pdbx_description
1 polymer ?
#
loop_
_entity_poly.entity_id
_entity_poly.type
_entity_poly.pdbx_seq_one_letter_code
_entity_poly.pdbx_strand_id
1 'polypeptide(L)'
;ILTAKENGRLDASILDSTQPGYGQYETDVIHQLQEKDSVAGTITDGGSTRYAKAGGYFTYNFIVNPDKGNALLCQFAKEDNGKTIKVMVGDKQIASKKLAYDGTEAFYTEYINIPDDVLKKNVKKIVPEGDTKEYTVVSVRFESGSDAEDSARLVGGLYMTQSFSDQAVLNTLTSSAGEVSSANDTFTIVVPKGTTSVALKYGIADQFGLLYVNDKLVDDTKQQTYELTAAPLSLKVKVYAEDHKTVRDYSVVIKVKEDDVKKDDTPKNNSGSSQNTATPKSSNTSKKKVSISITGKKSVKKGKTITLKVKKKNVKGKAKWSVNKKKLAKLKKKSATKVVLKARKKGKVKVTVKVGKLKATKTITIK
;
A
#
# COMPACT_ATOMS: atom_id res chain seq x y z
N ILE A 1 -7.08 19.71 -0.93
CA ILE A 1 -6.93 18.24 -0.95
C ILE A 1 -5.48 17.87 -1.25
N LEU A 2 -4.95 18.23 -2.43
CA LEU A 2 -3.60 17.86 -2.85
C LEU A 2 -2.54 18.25 -1.82
N THR A 3 -2.50 19.52 -1.41
CA THR A 3 -1.54 20.03 -0.41
C THR A 3 -1.65 19.31 0.94
N ALA A 4 -2.88 19.04 1.40
CA ALA A 4 -3.08 18.33 2.66
C ALA A 4 -2.59 16.87 2.59
N LYS A 5 -2.83 16.18 1.48
CA LYS A 5 -2.34 14.81 1.28
C LYS A 5 -0.82 14.77 1.09
N GLU A 6 -0.25 15.75 0.41
CA GLU A 6 1.20 15.88 0.24
C GLU A 6 1.90 16.07 1.59
N ASN A 7 1.45 17.04 2.39
CA ASN A 7 2.01 17.28 3.72
C ASN A 7 1.82 16.05 4.62
N GLY A 8 0.63 15.45 4.61
CA GLY A 8 0.34 14.28 5.43
C GLY A 8 1.22 13.07 5.09
N ARG A 9 1.52 12.81 3.82
CA ARG A 9 2.42 11.71 3.44
C ARG A 9 3.88 11.99 3.84
N LEU A 10 4.32 13.23 3.73
CA LEU A 10 5.67 13.63 4.17
C LEU A 10 5.81 13.43 5.67
N ASP A 11 4.85 13.91 6.46
CA ASP A 11 4.82 13.71 7.91
C ASP A 11 4.80 12.23 8.28
N ALA A 12 3.94 11.45 7.63
CA ALA A 12 3.82 10.00 7.88
C ALA A 12 5.04 9.20 7.42
N SER A 13 5.87 9.75 6.55
CA SER A 13 7.13 9.12 6.14
C SER A 13 8.23 9.20 7.22
N ILE A 14 8.14 10.16 8.14
CA ILE A 14 9.12 10.33 9.22
C ILE A 14 8.81 9.30 10.31
N LEU A 15 9.74 8.37 10.53
CA LEU A 15 9.64 7.35 11.59
C LEU A 15 10.24 7.82 12.90
N ASP A 16 11.30 8.62 12.83
CA ASP A 16 12.10 9.07 13.96
C ASP A 16 12.94 10.29 13.61
N SER A 17 13.38 11.03 14.60
CA SER A 17 14.26 12.19 14.40
C SER A 17 15.11 12.47 15.62
N THR A 18 16.35 12.90 15.38
CA THR A 18 17.23 13.48 16.40
C THR A 18 17.85 14.77 15.91
N GLN A 19 18.56 15.46 16.76
CA GLN A 19 19.24 16.71 16.43
C GLN A 19 20.70 16.63 16.83
N PRO A 20 21.61 16.32 15.88
CA PRO A 20 23.03 16.22 16.12
C PRO A 20 23.60 17.47 16.80
N GLY A 21 24.34 17.27 17.89
CA GLY A 21 24.91 18.35 18.68
C GLY A 21 23.95 18.98 19.69
N TYR A 22 22.72 18.50 19.80
CA TYR A 22 21.79 18.96 20.84
C TYR A 22 21.57 17.85 21.87
N GLY A 23 22.40 17.85 22.92
CA GLY A 23 22.60 16.73 23.85
C GLY A 23 21.33 16.04 24.33
N GLN A 24 20.26 16.77 24.61
CA GLN A 24 18.99 16.19 25.07
C GLN A 24 18.37 15.22 24.06
N TYR A 25 18.45 15.54 22.76
CA TYR A 25 17.88 14.70 21.69
C TYR A 25 18.81 13.57 21.24
N GLU A 26 20.09 13.68 21.55
CA GLU A 26 21.08 12.66 21.20
C GLU A 26 21.20 11.56 22.27
N THR A 27 20.93 11.90 23.52
CA THR A 27 21.13 11.01 24.68
C THR A 27 19.85 10.45 25.27
N ASP A 28 18.73 10.64 24.59
CA ASP A 28 17.45 10.09 25.03
C ASP A 28 17.43 8.55 25.01
N VAL A 29 16.35 7.98 25.52
CA VAL A 29 16.19 6.53 25.70
C VAL A 29 16.14 5.72 24.39
N ILE A 30 15.92 6.37 23.24
CA ILE A 30 15.92 5.75 21.92
C ILE A 30 17.28 5.92 21.25
N HIS A 31 17.74 7.19 21.07
CA HIS A 31 18.92 7.51 20.26
C HIS A 31 20.22 7.06 20.91
N GLN A 32 20.37 7.20 22.23
CA GLN A 32 21.48 6.65 23.02
C GLN A 32 22.85 6.91 22.38
N LEU A 33 23.18 8.18 22.17
CA LEU A 33 24.46 8.58 21.55
C LEU A 33 25.63 7.77 22.12
N GLN A 34 26.39 7.17 21.22
CA GLN A 34 27.71 6.59 21.50
C GLN A 34 28.73 7.28 20.60
N GLU A 35 29.86 7.71 21.16
CA GLU A 35 30.83 8.47 20.41
C GLU A 35 32.27 8.17 20.81
N LYS A 36 33.16 8.41 19.88
CA LYS A 36 34.59 8.48 20.09
C LYS A 36 35.13 9.60 19.21
N ASP A 37 35.81 10.54 19.81
CA ASP A 37 36.45 11.67 19.10
C ASP A 37 35.44 12.35 18.14
N SER A 38 34.28 12.77 18.67
CA SER A 38 33.31 13.60 17.97
C SER A 38 33.12 14.94 18.66
N VAL A 39 32.57 15.90 17.94
CA VAL A 39 32.38 17.27 18.40
C VAL A 39 30.97 17.75 18.13
N ALA A 40 30.27 18.16 19.18
CA ALA A 40 29.04 18.93 19.09
C ALA A 40 29.38 20.44 18.96
N GLY A 41 28.54 21.14 18.21
CA GLY A 41 28.73 22.58 18.00
C GLY A 41 27.46 23.24 17.47
N THR A 42 27.59 24.48 17.05
CA THR A 42 26.54 25.27 16.41
C THR A 42 27.07 25.88 15.13
N ILE A 43 26.18 26.19 14.22
CA ILE A 43 26.46 26.90 12.98
C ILE A 43 25.44 28.02 12.83
N THR A 44 25.90 29.19 12.34
CA THR A 44 25.00 30.33 12.12
C THR A 44 23.87 29.92 11.18
N ASP A 45 22.63 30.22 11.56
CA ASP A 45 21.38 29.92 10.82
C ASP A 45 21.14 28.45 10.54
N GLY A 46 22.03 27.50 10.92
CA GLY A 46 21.87 26.06 10.73
C GLY A 46 21.53 25.30 12.00
N GLY A 47 21.67 25.89 13.16
CA GLY A 47 21.40 25.27 14.46
C GLY A 47 22.56 24.44 14.99
N SER A 48 22.24 23.36 15.73
CA SER A 48 23.24 22.44 16.28
C SER A 48 23.90 21.58 15.21
N THR A 49 25.11 21.13 15.46
CA THR A 49 25.88 20.29 14.55
C THR A 49 26.66 19.24 15.29
N ARG A 50 26.93 18.11 14.63
CA ARG A 50 27.93 17.14 15.09
C ARG A 50 28.76 16.63 13.93
N TYR A 51 30.06 16.41 14.18
CA TYR A 51 30.98 15.77 13.27
C TYR A 51 31.93 14.82 14.01
N ALA A 52 32.49 13.87 13.32
CA ALA A 52 33.54 13.00 13.82
C ALA A 52 34.91 13.63 13.48
N LYS A 53 35.84 13.71 14.46
CA LYS A 53 37.25 14.04 14.18
C LYS A 53 37.87 12.91 13.35
N ALA A 54 39.06 13.19 12.80
CA ALA A 54 39.86 12.21 12.10
C ALA A 54 39.95 10.88 12.89
N GLY A 55 39.51 9.75 12.29
CA GLY A 55 39.46 8.45 12.94
C GLY A 55 38.37 8.25 14.02
N GLY A 56 37.54 9.27 14.24
CA GLY A 56 36.45 9.24 15.21
C GLY A 56 35.11 8.81 14.60
N TYR A 57 34.11 8.67 15.48
CA TYR A 57 32.74 8.35 15.09
C TYR A 57 31.72 8.83 16.11
N PHE A 58 30.45 8.84 15.71
CA PHE A 58 29.29 8.91 16.60
C PHE A 58 28.15 8.03 16.06
N THR A 59 27.29 7.54 16.94
CA THR A 59 26.26 6.55 16.60
C THR A 59 24.96 6.95 17.27
N TYR A 60 23.85 6.80 16.54
CA TYR A 60 22.48 6.86 17.06
C TYR A 60 21.72 5.60 16.73
N ASN A 61 20.79 5.22 17.61
CA ASN A 61 19.71 4.30 17.25
C ASN A 61 18.58 5.10 16.60
N PHE A 62 17.91 4.51 15.63
CA PHE A 62 16.70 5.07 15.00
C PHE A 62 15.60 4.05 14.96
N ILE A 63 14.36 4.48 15.23
CA ILE A 63 13.16 3.69 14.98
C ILE A 63 13.04 3.49 13.47
N VAL A 64 12.80 2.24 13.05
CA VAL A 64 12.74 1.85 11.64
C VAL A 64 11.53 0.96 11.36
N ASN A 65 11.14 0.88 10.09
CA ASN A 65 10.15 -0.04 9.58
C ASN A 65 10.80 -1.04 8.60
N PRO A 66 11.21 -2.23 9.05
CA PRO A 66 11.92 -3.18 8.20
C PRO A 66 11.07 -3.79 7.07
N ASP A 67 9.76 -3.54 7.04
CA ASP A 67 8.86 -3.97 5.97
C ASP A 67 8.74 -2.95 4.82
N LYS A 68 9.43 -1.80 4.95
CA LYS A 68 9.52 -0.73 3.95
C LYS A 68 10.96 -0.32 3.72
N GLY A 69 11.24 0.36 2.61
CA GLY A 69 12.52 1.04 2.39
C GLY A 69 12.71 2.14 3.44
N ASN A 70 13.91 2.24 4.01
CA ASN A 70 14.24 3.27 4.99
C ASN A 70 15.42 4.09 4.49
N ALA A 71 15.41 5.39 4.81
CA ALA A 71 16.46 6.32 4.46
C ALA A 71 16.66 7.37 5.55
N LEU A 72 17.90 7.79 5.71
CA LEU A 72 18.24 8.98 6.50
C LEU A 72 18.07 10.22 5.64
N LEU A 73 17.34 11.22 6.15
CA LEU A 73 17.33 12.56 5.59
C LEU A 73 18.32 13.40 6.41
N CYS A 74 19.45 13.73 5.79
CA CYS A 74 20.55 14.46 6.38
C CYS A 74 20.60 15.90 5.86
N GLN A 75 20.87 16.86 6.72
CA GLN A 75 21.17 18.22 6.31
C GLN A 75 22.67 18.48 6.42
N PHE A 76 23.24 19.13 5.40
CA PHE A 76 24.63 19.49 5.30
C PHE A 76 24.81 21.00 5.03
N ALA A 77 25.94 21.53 5.43
CA ALA A 77 26.31 22.89 5.08
C ALA A 77 27.17 22.93 3.80
N LYS A 78 26.91 23.88 2.92
CA LYS A 78 27.69 24.09 1.69
C LYS A 78 29.16 24.40 2.01
N GLU A 79 29.45 25.05 3.14
CA GLU A 79 30.83 25.36 3.58
C GLU A 79 31.66 24.08 3.87
N ASP A 80 31.01 22.92 4.06
CA ASP A 80 31.69 21.64 4.24
C ASP A 80 31.96 20.92 2.91
N ASN A 81 31.75 21.56 1.77
CA ASN A 81 32.13 20.99 0.48
C ASN A 81 33.59 20.57 0.47
N GLY A 82 33.83 19.39 -0.08
CA GLY A 82 35.16 18.75 -0.07
C GLY A 82 35.39 17.78 1.08
N LYS A 83 34.68 17.92 2.22
CA LYS A 83 34.75 16.99 3.34
C LYS A 83 33.93 15.73 3.05
N THR A 84 34.30 14.63 3.66
CA THR A 84 33.63 13.33 3.51
C THR A 84 32.98 12.92 4.82
N ILE A 85 31.82 12.27 4.73
CA ILE A 85 31.19 11.55 5.83
C ILE A 85 30.92 10.12 5.39
N LYS A 86 31.30 9.13 6.19
CA LYS A 86 30.94 7.72 6.01
C LYS A 86 29.76 7.38 6.90
N VAL A 87 28.86 6.55 6.41
CA VAL A 87 27.69 6.06 7.15
C VAL A 87 27.71 4.55 7.16
N MET A 88 27.63 3.97 8.37
CA MET A 88 27.71 2.54 8.63
C MET A 88 26.45 2.03 9.30
N VAL A 89 26.01 0.84 8.93
CA VAL A 89 24.95 0.09 9.64
C VAL A 89 25.51 -1.31 9.93
N GLY A 90 25.69 -1.64 11.20
CA GLY A 90 26.53 -2.79 11.59
C GLY A 90 27.95 -2.63 11.01
N ASP A 91 28.45 -3.69 10.41
CA ASP A 91 29.77 -3.67 9.75
C ASP A 91 29.72 -3.19 8.28
N LYS A 92 28.54 -2.83 7.80
CA LYS A 92 28.35 -2.45 6.39
C LYS A 92 28.41 -0.95 6.20
N GLN A 93 29.34 -0.47 5.38
CA GLN A 93 29.30 0.89 4.86
C GLN A 93 28.15 1.02 3.86
N ILE A 94 27.14 1.84 4.20
CA ILE A 94 26.00 2.12 3.32
C ILE A 94 26.22 3.38 2.46
N ALA A 95 27.07 4.31 2.93
CA ALA A 95 27.46 5.48 2.16
C ALA A 95 28.88 5.94 2.52
N SER A 96 29.56 6.53 1.54
CA SER A 96 30.73 7.38 1.73
C SER A 96 30.53 8.60 0.85
N LYS A 97 30.22 9.74 1.47
CA LYS A 97 29.78 10.92 0.75
C LYS A 97 30.78 12.04 0.88
N LYS A 98 31.45 12.38 -0.23
CA LYS A 98 32.21 13.62 -0.35
C LYS A 98 31.26 14.73 -0.78
N LEU A 99 31.10 15.76 0.03
CA LEU A 99 30.16 16.84 -0.25
C LEU A 99 30.64 17.69 -1.45
N ALA A 100 29.70 17.97 -2.37
CA ALA A 100 29.99 18.69 -3.61
C ALA A 100 28.73 19.44 -4.10
N TYR A 101 28.04 20.14 -3.19
CA TYR A 101 26.83 20.87 -3.51
C TYR A 101 27.18 22.15 -4.31
N ASP A 102 26.59 22.32 -5.47
CA ASP A 102 26.79 23.43 -6.39
C ASP A 102 25.64 24.47 -6.39
N GLY A 103 24.56 24.21 -5.62
CA GLY A 103 23.44 25.13 -5.48
C GLY A 103 23.79 26.42 -4.72
N THR A 104 22.84 27.32 -4.61
CA THR A 104 23.01 28.65 -3.99
C THR A 104 22.77 28.66 -2.48
N GLU A 105 22.01 27.68 -1.96
CA GLU A 105 21.60 27.62 -0.56
C GLU A 105 22.80 27.32 0.36
N ALA A 106 22.80 27.91 1.56
CA ALA A 106 23.84 27.66 2.58
C ALA A 106 23.74 26.23 3.15
N PHE A 107 22.54 25.70 3.21
CA PHE A 107 22.22 24.34 3.69
C PHE A 107 21.42 23.59 2.65
N TYR A 108 21.63 22.28 2.61
CA TYR A 108 20.89 21.40 1.71
C TYR A 108 20.68 20.02 2.33
N THR A 109 19.68 19.31 1.87
CA THR A 109 19.30 17.99 2.37
C THR A 109 19.57 16.90 1.35
N GLU A 110 19.94 15.73 1.84
CA GLU A 110 20.11 14.54 1.02
C GLU A 110 19.57 13.29 1.72
N TYR A 111 19.05 12.36 0.93
CA TYR A 111 18.66 11.04 1.41
C TYR A 111 19.83 10.05 1.28
N ILE A 112 20.09 9.31 2.37
CA ILE A 112 21.00 8.17 2.40
C ILE A 112 20.19 6.93 2.63
N ASN A 113 19.98 6.12 1.58
CA ASN A 113 19.19 4.91 1.64
C ASN A 113 19.90 3.83 2.48
N ILE A 114 19.13 3.13 3.31
CA ILE A 114 19.59 1.92 4.02
C ILE A 114 19.11 0.72 3.19
N PRO A 115 20.02 -0.09 2.60
CA PRO A 115 19.62 -1.29 1.85
C PRO A 115 18.81 -2.25 2.72
N ASP A 116 17.73 -2.82 2.17
CA ASP A 116 16.77 -3.65 2.91
C ASP A 116 17.41 -4.86 3.59
N ASP A 117 18.35 -5.50 2.93
CA ASP A 117 19.09 -6.65 3.46
C ASP A 117 20.01 -6.26 4.62
N VAL A 118 20.63 -5.07 4.56
CA VAL A 118 21.44 -4.51 5.64
C VAL A 118 20.55 -4.13 6.83
N LEU A 119 19.42 -3.45 6.57
CA LEU A 119 18.47 -3.09 7.61
C LEU A 119 17.97 -4.33 8.36
N LYS A 120 17.40 -5.30 7.65
CA LYS A 120 16.82 -6.53 8.22
C LYS A 120 17.81 -7.36 9.04
N LYS A 121 19.10 -7.34 8.65
CA LYS A 121 20.16 -8.04 9.39
C LYS A 121 20.55 -7.35 10.69
N ASN A 122 20.38 -6.00 10.77
CA ASN A 122 20.91 -5.19 11.87
C ASN A 122 19.84 -4.58 12.79
N VAL A 123 18.55 -4.83 12.53
CA VAL A 123 17.49 -4.38 13.43
C VAL A 123 17.56 -5.12 14.77
N LYS A 124 17.28 -4.38 15.82
CA LYS A 124 17.11 -4.90 17.19
C LYS A 124 15.83 -4.36 17.81
N LYS A 125 15.37 -5.04 18.86
CA LYS A 125 14.23 -4.63 19.67
C LYS A 125 14.74 -3.99 20.94
N ILE A 126 14.20 -2.85 21.29
CA ILE A 126 14.46 -2.18 22.56
C ILE A 126 13.15 -1.84 23.27
N VAL A 127 13.13 -1.98 24.59
CA VAL A 127 12.10 -1.44 25.48
C VAL A 127 12.82 -0.44 26.37
N PRO A 128 12.62 0.88 26.18
CA PRO A 128 13.26 1.89 27.02
C PRO A 128 12.87 1.71 28.48
N GLU A 129 13.79 2.06 29.40
CA GLU A 129 13.50 2.02 30.81
C GLU A 129 12.31 2.94 31.15
N GLY A 130 11.34 2.39 31.91
CA GLY A 130 10.10 3.11 32.24
C GLY A 130 9.02 3.09 31.17
N ASP A 131 9.27 2.46 30.00
CA ASP A 131 8.27 2.25 28.96
C ASP A 131 7.80 0.78 28.94
N THR A 132 6.63 0.55 28.37
CA THR A 132 6.10 -0.81 28.08
C THR A 132 6.10 -1.13 26.58
N LYS A 133 6.43 -0.14 25.76
CA LYS A 133 6.41 -0.24 24.30
C LYS A 133 7.74 -0.75 23.77
N GLU A 134 7.69 -1.79 22.93
CA GLU A 134 8.84 -2.27 22.19
C GLU A 134 8.99 -1.49 20.89
N TYR A 135 10.20 -1.02 20.62
CA TYR A 135 10.59 -0.32 19.41
C TYR A 135 11.55 -1.18 18.58
N THR A 136 11.35 -1.16 17.26
CA THR A 136 12.30 -1.75 16.32
C THR A 136 13.27 -0.66 15.91
N VAL A 137 14.54 -0.83 16.22
CA VAL A 137 15.57 0.18 15.93
C VAL A 137 16.76 -0.41 15.17
N VAL A 138 17.49 0.47 14.49
CA VAL A 138 18.81 0.19 13.90
C VAL A 138 19.82 1.19 14.43
N SER A 139 21.07 0.75 14.66
CA SER A 139 22.17 1.64 15.01
C SER A 139 22.85 2.12 13.73
N VAL A 140 22.96 3.43 13.59
CA VAL A 140 23.65 4.08 12.47
C VAL A 140 24.86 4.82 13.00
N ARG A 141 26.03 4.52 12.46
CA ARG A 141 27.29 5.14 12.82
C ARG A 141 27.80 6.07 11.71
N PHE A 142 28.20 7.26 12.11
CA PHE A 142 28.79 8.28 11.26
C PHE A 142 30.27 8.39 11.57
N GLU A 143 31.12 8.33 10.56
CA GLU A 143 32.58 8.35 10.68
C GLU A 143 33.20 9.41 9.79
N SER A 144 34.42 9.81 10.12
CA SER A 144 35.25 10.59 9.20
C SER A 144 35.57 9.81 7.93
N GLY A 145 35.88 10.52 6.85
CA GLY A 145 36.26 9.90 5.56
C GLY A 145 37.60 9.17 5.62
N SER A 146 38.49 9.60 6.52
CA SER A 146 39.84 9.07 6.71
C SER A 146 40.35 9.39 8.12
N ASP A 147 41.47 8.80 8.49
CA ASP A 147 42.13 9.12 9.76
C ASP A 147 42.89 10.46 9.74
N ALA A 148 42.88 11.16 8.61
CA ALA A 148 43.56 12.42 8.42
C ALA A 148 42.64 13.66 8.44
N GLU A 149 41.33 13.46 8.25
CA GLU A 149 40.38 14.57 8.08
C GLU A 149 39.13 14.36 8.95
N ASP A 150 38.62 15.46 9.50
CA ASP A 150 37.35 15.50 10.17
C ASP A 150 36.19 15.22 9.17
N SER A 151 35.11 14.58 9.64
CA SER A 151 33.94 14.39 8.79
C SER A 151 33.23 15.71 8.45
N ALA A 152 32.41 15.68 7.41
CA ALA A 152 31.39 16.69 7.21
C ALA A 152 30.46 16.74 8.43
N ARG A 153 29.93 17.92 8.75
CA ARG A 153 28.96 18.13 9.82
C ARG A 153 27.57 17.65 9.38
N LEU A 154 26.89 16.95 10.24
CA LEU A 154 25.44 16.88 10.22
C LEU A 154 24.90 18.14 10.89
N VAL A 155 23.92 18.80 10.28
CA VAL A 155 23.40 20.10 10.69
C VAL A 155 21.90 20.00 10.99
N GLY A 156 21.46 20.57 12.12
CA GLY A 156 20.04 20.62 12.48
C GLY A 156 19.40 19.24 12.64
N GLY A 157 18.21 19.05 12.13
CA GLY A 157 17.47 17.80 12.26
C GLY A 157 18.02 16.66 11.38
N LEU A 158 18.13 15.47 11.97
CA LEU A 158 18.44 14.23 11.28
C LEU A 158 17.23 13.30 11.41
N TYR A 159 16.67 12.87 10.28
CA TYR A 159 15.41 12.13 10.25
C TYR A 159 15.61 10.73 9.67
N MET A 160 14.96 9.74 10.29
CA MET A 160 14.76 8.42 9.71
C MET A 160 13.42 8.41 9.02
N THR A 161 13.40 8.07 7.73
CA THR A 161 12.19 8.05 6.91
C THR A 161 11.89 6.66 6.37
N GLN A 162 10.64 6.42 6.01
CA GLN A 162 10.22 5.24 5.26
C GLN A 162 9.74 5.62 3.86
N SER A 163 9.86 4.66 2.93
CA SER A 163 9.34 4.83 1.57
C SER A 163 7.82 4.96 1.57
N PHE A 164 7.30 5.73 0.64
CA PHE A 164 5.86 5.78 0.37
C PHE A 164 5.34 4.45 -0.15
N SER A 165 4.06 4.18 0.09
CA SER A 165 3.38 3.02 -0.45
C SER A 165 3.15 3.18 -1.97
N ASP A 166 3.24 2.06 -2.70
CA ASP A 166 2.94 1.93 -4.12
C ASP A 166 1.56 1.27 -4.38
N GLN A 167 0.69 1.23 -3.36
CA GLN A 167 -0.59 0.54 -3.41
C GLN A 167 -1.71 1.40 -4.02
N ALA A 168 -1.70 1.58 -5.33
CA ALA A 168 -2.74 2.30 -6.08
C ALA A 168 -4.03 1.47 -6.19
N VAL A 169 -4.75 1.26 -5.07
CA VAL A 169 -5.89 0.34 -4.99
C VAL A 169 -7.16 1.05 -4.53
N LEU A 170 -8.23 0.92 -5.34
CA LEU A 170 -9.59 1.22 -4.93
C LEU A 170 -10.15 0.02 -4.13
N ASN A 171 -10.10 0.10 -2.80
CA ASN A 171 -10.48 -0.98 -1.91
C ASN A 171 -11.99 -1.19 -1.83
N THR A 172 -12.74 -0.09 -1.79
CA THR A 172 -14.18 -0.11 -1.62
C THR A 172 -14.83 0.97 -2.48
N LEU A 173 -16.03 0.66 -2.95
CA LEU A 173 -16.94 1.62 -3.52
C LEU A 173 -18.32 1.34 -2.92
N THR A 174 -18.96 2.35 -2.33
CA THR A 174 -20.33 2.27 -1.85
C THR A 174 -21.23 3.23 -2.60
N SER A 175 -22.49 2.89 -2.74
CA SER A 175 -23.49 3.66 -3.46
C SER A 175 -24.69 3.93 -2.56
N SER A 176 -25.29 5.13 -2.68
CA SER A 176 -26.54 5.49 -1.99
C SER A 176 -27.75 4.75 -2.54
N ALA A 177 -27.66 4.21 -3.77
CA ALA A 177 -28.71 3.46 -4.44
C ALA A 177 -28.13 2.29 -5.23
N GLY A 178 -28.83 1.17 -5.20
CA GLY A 178 -28.45 -0.02 -5.96
C GLY A 178 -27.31 -0.85 -5.34
N GLU A 179 -27.04 -1.98 -5.96
CA GLU A 179 -26.01 -2.92 -5.52
C GLU A 179 -24.71 -2.71 -6.31
N VAL A 180 -23.59 -2.70 -5.58
CA VAL A 180 -22.24 -2.57 -6.14
C VAL A 180 -21.62 -3.95 -6.32
N SER A 181 -21.20 -4.27 -7.51
CA SER A 181 -20.42 -5.45 -7.85
C SER A 181 -19.12 -5.05 -8.52
N SER A 182 -18.05 -5.83 -8.38
CA SER A 182 -16.78 -5.55 -9.01
C SER A 182 -16.18 -6.76 -9.70
N ALA A 183 -15.56 -6.54 -10.85
CA ALA A 183 -14.82 -7.52 -11.61
C ALA A 183 -13.74 -6.82 -12.45
N ASN A 184 -12.48 -7.27 -12.36
CA ASN A 184 -11.36 -6.80 -13.19
C ASN A 184 -11.26 -5.26 -13.28
N ASP A 185 -11.12 -4.60 -12.13
CA ASP A 185 -11.00 -3.13 -12.02
C ASP A 185 -12.23 -2.35 -12.54
N THR A 186 -13.34 -3.04 -12.76
CA THR A 186 -14.62 -2.44 -13.11
C THR A 186 -15.63 -2.66 -12.00
N PHE A 187 -16.19 -1.57 -11.48
CA PHE A 187 -17.31 -1.56 -10.56
C PHE A 187 -18.59 -1.34 -11.34
N THR A 188 -19.59 -2.18 -11.11
CA THR A 188 -20.90 -2.03 -11.73
C THR A 188 -21.94 -1.80 -10.62
N ILE A 189 -22.73 -0.75 -10.77
CA ILE A 189 -23.81 -0.37 -9.87
C ILE A 189 -25.10 -0.53 -10.65
N VAL A 190 -26.05 -1.30 -10.12
CA VAL A 190 -27.39 -1.45 -10.72
C VAL A 190 -28.38 -0.74 -9.82
N VAL A 191 -28.86 0.41 -10.27
CA VAL A 191 -29.82 1.24 -9.53
C VAL A 191 -31.25 0.93 -9.94
N PRO A 192 -32.25 1.16 -9.05
CA PRO A 192 -33.67 1.04 -9.39
C PRO A 192 -34.07 1.97 -10.54
N LYS A 193 -35.10 1.58 -11.29
CA LYS A 193 -35.73 2.43 -12.31
C LYS A 193 -36.26 3.72 -11.66
N GLY A 194 -36.07 4.85 -12.33
CA GLY A 194 -36.46 6.18 -11.82
C GLY A 194 -35.43 6.84 -10.90
N THR A 195 -34.28 6.20 -10.64
CA THR A 195 -33.19 6.84 -9.93
C THR A 195 -32.60 7.96 -10.81
N THR A 196 -32.63 9.19 -10.33
CA THR A 196 -32.15 10.38 -11.05
C THR A 196 -30.73 10.78 -10.68
N SER A 197 -30.27 10.39 -9.48
CA SER A 197 -28.89 10.63 -9.02
C SER A 197 -28.40 9.54 -8.09
N VAL A 198 -27.10 9.42 -7.96
CA VAL A 198 -26.45 8.47 -7.06
C VAL A 198 -25.25 9.11 -6.37
N ALA A 199 -25.14 8.95 -5.07
CA ALA A 199 -23.97 9.35 -4.31
C ALA A 199 -23.04 8.17 -4.10
N LEU A 200 -21.77 8.31 -4.51
CA LEU A 200 -20.73 7.30 -4.40
C LEU A 200 -19.70 7.71 -3.35
N LYS A 201 -19.26 6.76 -2.54
CA LYS A 201 -18.10 6.92 -1.66
C LYS A 201 -17.02 5.95 -2.09
N TYR A 202 -15.85 6.49 -2.33
CA TYR A 202 -14.67 5.74 -2.72
C TYR A 202 -13.77 5.51 -1.51
N GLY A 203 -13.23 4.31 -1.36
CA GLY A 203 -12.22 4.02 -0.35
C GLY A 203 -10.96 3.52 -1.02
N ILE A 204 -9.91 4.32 -0.97
CA ILE A 204 -8.59 3.97 -1.51
C ILE A 204 -7.72 3.32 -0.44
N ALA A 205 -6.72 2.52 -0.86
CA ALA A 205 -5.87 1.75 0.04
C ALA A 205 -4.97 2.64 0.88
N ASP A 206 -4.39 3.64 0.25
CA ASP A 206 -3.41 4.53 0.85
C ASP A 206 -4.09 5.84 1.26
N GLN A 207 -4.00 6.16 2.55
CA GLN A 207 -4.62 7.35 3.13
C GLN A 207 -4.22 8.65 2.39
N PHE A 208 -2.97 8.75 1.96
CA PHE A 208 -2.44 9.92 1.26
C PHE A 208 -2.40 9.76 -0.26
N GLY A 209 -2.91 8.64 -0.78
CA GLY A 209 -3.10 8.46 -2.21
C GLY A 209 -4.08 9.48 -2.80
N LEU A 210 -4.09 9.64 -4.12
CA LEU A 210 -4.97 10.59 -4.81
C LEU A 210 -6.02 9.85 -5.62
N LEU A 211 -7.24 10.39 -5.61
CA LEU A 211 -8.38 9.88 -6.38
C LEU A 211 -8.80 10.89 -7.43
N TYR A 212 -8.86 10.46 -8.68
CA TYR A 212 -9.41 11.24 -9.77
C TYR A 212 -10.62 10.52 -10.36
N VAL A 213 -11.68 11.26 -10.64
CA VAL A 213 -12.86 10.77 -11.37
C VAL A 213 -13.09 11.68 -12.56
N ASN A 214 -13.10 11.09 -13.76
CA ASN A 214 -13.17 11.84 -15.02
C ASN A 214 -12.12 12.97 -15.08
N ASP A 215 -10.87 12.62 -14.70
CA ASP A 215 -9.70 13.50 -14.65
C ASP A 215 -9.81 14.70 -13.67
N LYS A 216 -10.79 14.70 -12.76
CA LYS A 216 -10.91 15.68 -11.68
C LYS A 216 -10.48 15.07 -10.35
N LEU A 217 -9.64 15.78 -9.59
CA LEU A 217 -9.24 15.39 -8.23
C LEU A 217 -10.48 15.42 -7.31
N VAL A 218 -10.70 14.33 -6.60
CA VAL A 218 -11.87 14.09 -5.76
C VAL A 218 -11.44 13.88 -4.31
N ASP A 219 -12.23 14.39 -3.37
CA ASP A 219 -12.08 14.13 -1.95
C ASP A 219 -12.66 12.74 -1.61
N ASP A 220 -11.79 11.75 -1.43
CA ASP A 220 -12.17 10.37 -1.10
C ASP A 220 -12.75 10.23 0.33
N THR A 221 -12.64 11.28 1.16
CA THR A 221 -13.29 11.32 2.48
C THR A 221 -14.78 11.65 2.38
N LYS A 222 -15.24 12.21 1.26
CA LYS A 222 -16.62 12.67 1.03
C LYS A 222 -17.34 11.84 -0.02
N GLN A 223 -18.66 11.82 0.03
CA GLN A 223 -19.49 11.29 -1.05
C GLN A 223 -19.48 12.25 -2.24
N GLN A 224 -19.52 11.68 -3.45
CA GLN A 224 -19.61 12.39 -4.71
C GLN A 224 -20.95 12.04 -5.37
N THR A 225 -21.78 13.04 -5.67
CA THR A 225 -23.09 12.83 -6.31
C THR A 225 -22.97 12.94 -7.82
N TYR A 226 -23.58 12.01 -8.53
CA TYR A 226 -23.62 11.95 -9.99
C TYR A 226 -25.06 11.90 -10.46
N GLU A 227 -25.41 12.79 -11.37
CA GLU A 227 -26.72 12.81 -12.04
C GLU A 227 -26.79 11.74 -13.11
N LEU A 228 -27.92 11.04 -13.15
CA LEU A 228 -28.20 9.97 -14.12
C LEU A 228 -29.08 10.49 -15.25
N THR A 229 -28.59 11.44 -16.02
CA THR A 229 -29.29 12.03 -17.17
C THR A 229 -29.40 11.08 -18.35
N ALA A 230 -28.47 10.14 -18.46
CA ALA A 230 -28.48 9.04 -19.42
C ALA A 230 -27.90 7.80 -18.78
N ALA A 231 -28.49 6.63 -19.04
CA ALA A 231 -27.96 5.35 -18.58
C ALA A 231 -27.54 4.49 -19.80
N PRO A 232 -26.42 3.75 -19.70
CA PRO A 232 -25.52 3.65 -18.54
C PRO A 232 -24.58 4.86 -18.42
N LEU A 233 -24.32 5.32 -17.19
CA LEU A 233 -23.28 6.30 -16.90
C LEU A 233 -21.97 5.58 -16.63
N SER A 234 -20.90 6.00 -17.32
CA SER A 234 -19.55 5.45 -17.11
C SER A 234 -18.61 6.53 -16.57
N LEU A 235 -17.91 6.20 -15.48
CA LEU A 235 -16.92 7.08 -14.84
C LEU A 235 -15.54 6.44 -14.98
N LYS A 236 -14.56 7.22 -15.41
CA LYS A 236 -13.14 6.83 -15.38
C LYS A 236 -12.58 7.19 -14.00
N VAL A 237 -12.01 6.23 -13.31
CA VAL A 237 -11.43 6.44 -11.97
C VAL A 237 -9.96 6.11 -12.01
N LYS A 238 -9.11 7.05 -11.58
CA LYS A 238 -7.67 6.84 -11.40
C LYS A 238 -7.33 6.95 -9.93
N VAL A 239 -6.63 5.96 -9.42
CA VAL A 239 -6.08 5.98 -8.08
C VAL A 239 -4.56 6.07 -8.18
N TYR A 240 -3.99 7.11 -7.59
CA TYR A 240 -2.55 7.20 -7.37
C TYR A 240 -2.25 6.68 -5.96
N ALA A 241 -1.21 5.87 -5.84
CA ALA A 241 -0.68 5.45 -4.55
C ALA A 241 -0.10 6.65 -3.76
N GLU A 242 0.32 6.40 -2.54
CA GLU A 242 0.95 7.40 -1.67
C GLU A 242 2.23 8.00 -2.29
N ASP A 243 2.94 7.25 -3.13
CA ASP A 243 4.12 7.73 -3.85
C ASP A 243 3.80 8.81 -4.89
N HIS A 244 2.54 9.06 -5.21
CA HIS A 244 2.01 9.95 -6.25
C HIS A 244 2.59 9.67 -7.67
N LYS A 245 3.13 8.48 -7.89
CA LYS A 245 3.73 8.01 -9.15
C LYS A 245 3.02 6.77 -9.66
N THR A 246 2.82 5.78 -8.80
CA THR A 246 2.13 4.55 -9.14
C THR A 246 0.65 4.84 -9.30
N VAL A 247 0.08 4.53 -10.47
CA VAL A 247 -1.32 4.78 -10.81
C VAL A 247 -2.00 3.51 -11.28
N ARG A 248 -3.29 3.39 -10.96
CA ARG A 248 -4.15 2.32 -11.46
C ARG A 248 -5.48 2.86 -11.91
N ASP A 249 -5.92 2.40 -13.07
CA ASP A 249 -7.19 2.79 -13.69
C ASP A 249 -8.30 1.82 -13.28
N TYR A 250 -9.47 2.40 -13.01
CA TYR A 250 -10.72 1.69 -12.71
C TYR A 250 -11.84 2.30 -13.54
N SER A 251 -12.87 1.50 -13.77
CA SER A 251 -14.12 1.94 -14.39
C SER A 251 -15.27 1.76 -13.41
N VAL A 252 -16.14 2.75 -13.31
CA VAL A 252 -17.42 2.64 -12.58
C VAL A 252 -18.55 2.80 -13.60
N VAL A 253 -19.40 1.80 -13.71
CA VAL A 253 -20.54 1.79 -14.64
C VAL A 253 -21.83 1.70 -13.83
N ILE A 254 -22.67 2.72 -13.96
CA ILE A 254 -23.97 2.78 -13.31
C ILE A 254 -25.04 2.46 -14.35
N LYS A 255 -25.84 1.45 -14.06
CA LYS A 255 -26.91 0.95 -14.93
C LYS A 255 -28.24 1.02 -14.19
N VAL A 256 -29.30 1.36 -14.90
CA VAL A 256 -30.67 1.24 -14.39
C VAL A 256 -31.11 -0.22 -14.54
N LYS A 257 -31.83 -0.74 -13.54
CA LYS A 257 -32.44 -2.07 -13.60
C LYS A 257 -33.47 -2.09 -14.73
N GLU A 258 -33.35 -3.06 -15.65
CA GLU A 258 -34.38 -3.32 -16.66
C GLU A 258 -35.55 -4.03 -15.98
N ASP A 259 -36.77 -3.72 -16.42
CA ASP A 259 -37.96 -4.44 -15.96
C ASP A 259 -37.84 -5.91 -16.38
N ASP A 260 -38.12 -6.81 -15.46
CA ASP A 260 -38.30 -8.22 -15.79
C ASP A 260 -39.57 -8.30 -16.65
N VAL A 261 -39.42 -8.41 -17.96
CA VAL A 261 -40.53 -8.71 -18.86
C VAL A 261 -41.03 -10.10 -18.48
N LYS A 262 -42.12 -10.14 -17.71
CA LYS A 262 -42.89 -11.38 -17.52
C LYS A 262 -43.28 -11.86 -18.91
N LYS A 263 -42.70 -12.96 -19.39
CA LYS A 263 -43.28 -13.73 -20.46
C LYS A 263 -44.63 -14.22 -19.97
N ASP A 264 -45.66 -13.61 -20.48
CA ASP A 264 -47.01 -14.08 -20.36
C ASP A 264 -47.10 -15.41 -21.16
N ASP A 265 -47.08 -16.50 -20.42
CA ASP A 265 -47.32 -17.84 -20.99
C ASP A 265 -48.82 -17.99 -21.22
N THR A 266 -49.29 -17.51 -22.38
CA THR A 266 -50.57 -17.94 -22.90
C THR A 266 -50.34 -18.96 -24.00
N PRO A 267 -50.82 -20.19 -23.89
CA PRO A 267 -50.66 -21.19 -24.96
C PRO A 267 -51.69 -20.96 -26.06
N LYS A 268 -51.23 -20.57 -27.25
CA LYS A 268 -52.06 -20.73 -28.47
C LYS A 268 -51.43 -21.75 -29.39
N ASN A 269 -52.17 -22.84 -29.45
CA ASN A 269 -52.08 -23.90 -30.44
C ASN A 269 -52.44 -23.34 -31.85
N ASN A 270 -51.72 -23.57 -32.88
CA ASN A 270 -52.08 -24.40 -34.02
C ASN A 270 -51.25 -24.11 -35.29
N SER A 271 -50.69 -25.16 -35.83
CA SER A 271 -50.58 -25.61 -37.22
C SER A 271 -50.23 -24.62 -38.35
N GLY A 272 -49.19 -25.00 -39.10
CA GLY A 272 -49.23 -24.82 -40.55
C GLY A 272 -47.95 -24.42 -41.24
N SER A 273 -47.19 -25.45 -41.68
CA SER A 273 -46.55 -25.61 -42.98
C SER A 273 -45.63 -24.54 -43.62
N SER A 274 -44.38 -24.96 -43.77
CA SER A 274 -43.49 -24.94 -44.95
C SER A 274 -43.10 -23.63 -45.64
N GLN A 275 -41.86 -23.34 -45.71
CA GLN A 275 -40.87 -23.43 -46.79
C GLN A 275 -39.82 -22.28 -46.78
N ASN A 276 -38.60 -22.74 -46.73
CA ASN A 276 -37.34 -22.27 -47.32
C ASN A 276 -37.24 -20.88 -47.91
N THR A 277 -36.25 -20.12 -47.45
CA THR A 277 -35.08 -19.77 -48.31
C THR A 277 -33.94 -19.12 -47.52
N ALA A 278 -32.74 -19.34 -48.02
CA ALA A 278 -31.42 -19.21 -47.44
C ALA A 278 -30.92 -17.80 -47.17
N THR A 279 -30.17 -17.66 -46.07
CA THR A 279 -28.88 -16.97 -45.73
C THR A 279 -28.52 -15.62 -46.40
N PRO A 280 -27.76 -14.68 -45.70
CA PRO A 280 -26.49 -15.06 -45.10
C PRO A 280 -26.18 -14.44 -43.72
N LYS A 281 -25.25 -15.12 -43.08
CA LYS A 281 -24.51 -14.85 -41.85
C LYS A 281 -24.15 -13.38 -41.58
N SER A 282 -24.41 -12.92 -40.37
CA SER A 282 -23.51 -12.08 -39.62
C SER A 282 -23.36 -12.60 -38.20
N SER A 283 -22.15 -13.02 -37.92
CA SER A 283 -21.75 -13.64 -36.66
C SER A 283 -21.58 -12.61 -35.55
N ASN A 284 -22.51 -12.51 -34.63
CA ASN A 284 -22.29 -11.84 -33.35
C ASN A 284 -22.19 -12.90 -32.24
N THR A 285 -20.99 -13.42 -32.03
CA THR A 285 -20.65 -14.29 -30.89
C THR A 285 -20.60 -13.42 -29.65
N SER A 286 -21.69 -13.33 -28.91
CA SER A 286 -21.68 -12.84 -27.53
C SER A 286 -20.86 -13.81 -26.66
N LYS A 287 -19.61 -13.42 -26.34
CA LYS A 287 -18.73 -14.16 -25.42
C LYS A 287 -19.42 -14.25 -24.06
N LYS A 288 -19.95 -15.42 -23.70
CA LYS A 288 -20.52 -15.72 -22.39
C LYS A 288 -19.49 -15.39 -21.31
N LYS A 289 -19.79 -14.39 -20.45
CA LYS A 289 -18.93 -13.92 -19.37
C LYS A 289 -18.57 -15.07 -18.42
N VAL A 290 -17.26 -15.36 -18.27
CA VAL A 290 -16.72 -16.41 -17.40
C VAL A 290 -16.30 -15.81 -16.06
N SER A 291 -16.67 -16.44 -14.93
CA SER A 291 -16.27 -15.96 -13.61
C SER A 291 -16.19 -17.08 -12.57
N ILE A 292 -15.40 -16.86 -11.51
CA ILE A 292 -15.36 -17.71 -10.32
C ILE A 292 -15.43 -16.86 -9.05
N SER A 293 -16.06 -17.38 -8.01
CA SER A 293 -16.09 -16.75 -6.68
C SER A 293 -16.03 -17.80 -5.57
N ILE A 294 -15.64 -17.37 -4.34
CA ILE A 294 -15.62 -18.25 -3.17
C ILE A 294 -16.78 -17.89 -2.25
N THR A 295 -17.65 -18.85 -1.97
CA THR A 295 -18.77 -18.73 -1.03
C THR A 295 -18.48 -19.50 0.27
N GLY A 296 -19.16 -19.11 1.36
CA GLY A 296 -19.01 -19.68 2.71
C GLY A 296 -18.75 -18.62 3.78
N LYS A 297 -18.74 -19.02 5.04
CA LYS A 297 -18.58 -18.11 6.20
C LYS A 297 -17.28 -17.31 6.13
N LYS A 298 -17.31 -16.04 6.58
CA LYS A 298 -16.14 -15.14 6.62
C LYS A 298 -15.32 -15.28 7.92
N SER A 299 -15.83 -16.01 8.92
CA SER A 299 -15.14 -16.23 10.19
C SER A 299 -15.30 -17.66 10.70
N VAL A 300 -14.36 -18.10 11.56
CA VAL A 300 -14.33 -19.40 12.21
C VAL A 300 -13.62 -19.31 13.56
N LYS A 301 -14.09 -20.03 14.58
CA LYS A 301 -13.40 -20.14 15.87
C LYS A 301 -12.14 -21.01 15.74
N LYS A 302 -11.07 -20.69 16.51
CA LYS A 302 -9.87 -21.55 16.62
C LYS A 302 -10.26 -23.00 16.90
N GLY A 303 -9.61 -23.97 16.25
CA GLY A 303 -9.87 -25.42 16.36
C GLY A 303 -11.04 -25.92 15.51
N LYS A 304 -11.98 -25.08 15.08
CA LYS A 304 -13.14 -25.45 14.29
C LYS A 304 -12.83 -25.45 12.78
N THR A 305 -13.78 -25.96 11.99
CA THR A 305 -13.68 -26.03 10.52
C THR A 305 -14.81 -25.26 9.86
N ILE A 306 -14.55 -24.75 8.66
CA ILE A 306 -15.57 -24.23 7.75
C ILE A 306 -15.38 -24.82 6.36
N THR A 307 -16.48 -24.99 5.63
CA THR A 307 -16.45 -25.37 4.23
C THR A 307 -16.60 -24.14 3.35
N LEU A 308 -15.69 -24.00 2.40
CA LEU A 308 -15.74 -22.98 1.35
C LEU A 308 -16.04 -23.68 0.02
N LYS A 309 -16.90 -23.07 -0.79
CA LYS A 309 -17.29 -23.60 -2.12
C LYS A 309 -16.84 -22.60 -3.20
N VAL A 310 -16.44 -23.09 -4.36
CA VAL A 310 -16.26 -22.26 -5.55
C VAL A 310 -17.55 -22.23 -6.37
N LYS A 311 -18.06 -21.03 -6.65
CA LYS A 311 -19.14 -20.80 -7.61
C LYS A 311 -18.49 -20.47 -8.96
N LYS A 312 -18.83 -21.23 -10.00
CA LYS A 312 -18.32 -21.09 -11.36
C LYS A 312 -19.46 -20.67 -12.28
N LYS A 313 -19.23 -19.67 -13.13
CA LYS A 313 -20.16 -19.27 -14.18
C LYS A 313 -19.44 -19.38 -15.53
N ASN A 314 -19.95 -20.23 -16.39
CA ASN A 314 -19.40 -20.50 -17.73
C ASN A 314 -17.92 -20.94 -17.74
N VAL A 315 -17.46 -21.63 -16.68
CA VAL A 315 -16.07 -22.10 -16.53
C VAL A 315 -16.03 -23.58 -16.24
N LYS A 316 -15.37 -24.35 -17.11
CA LYS A 316 -15.02 -25.76 -16.88
C LYS A 316 -13.61 -25.86 -16.30
N GLY A 317 -13.36 -26.90 -15.50
CA GLY A 317 -12.02 -27.19 -14.96
C GLY A 317 -12.01 -27.47 -13.46
N LYS A 318 -10.93 -28.10 -12.99
CA LYS A 318 -10.72 -28.45 -11.57
C LYS A 318 -10.25 -27.23 -10.77
N ALA A 319 -10.81 -27.04 -9.58
CA ALA A 319 -10.39 -25.97 -8.68
C ALA A 319 -9.09 -26.36 -7.93
N LYS A 320 -8.10 -25.50 -7.98
CA LYS A 320 -6.86 -25.60 -7.17
C LYS A 320 -6.95 -24.61 -6.01
N TRP A 321 -6.89 -25.12 -4.77
CA TRP A 321 -7.07 -24.33 -3.55
C TRP A 321 -5.74 -24.11 -2.82
N SER A 322 -5.51 -22.89 -2.32
CA SER A 322 -4.35 -22.52 -1.50
C SER A 322 -4.74 -21.59 -0.35
N VAL A 323 -3.89 -21.49 0.65
CA VAL A 323 -4.00 -20.56 1.78
C VAL A 323 -2.63 -19.91 2.02
N ASN A 324 -2.60 -18.62 2.25
CA ASN A 324 -1.36 -17.86 2.40
C ASN A 324 -0.61 -18.16 3.70
N LYS A 325 -1.31 -18.28 4.83
CA LYS A 325 -0.71 -18.49 6.17
C LYS A 325 -1.01 -19.91 6.67
N LYS A 326 -0.21 -20.90 6.24
CA LYS A 326 -0.39 -22.33 6.61
C LYS A 326 -0.26 -22.58 8.13
N LYS A 327 0.48 -21.75 8.87
CA LYS A 327 0.58 -21.82 10.34
C LYS A 327 -0.74 -21.50 11.03
N LEU A 328 -1.57 -20.60 10.47
CA LEU A 328 -2.85 -20.18 11.04
C LEU A 328 -4.01 -21.09 10.63
N ALA A 329 -3.99 -21.66 9.42
CA ALA A 329 -5.04 -22.54 8.93
C ALA A 329 -4.49 -23.60 7.96
N LYS A 330 -5.13 -24.78 7.94
CA LYS A 330 -4.84 -25.89 7.00
C LYS A 330 -6.06 -26.15 6.15
N LEU A 331 -5.85 -26.32 4.84
CA LEU A 331 -6.90 -26.77 3.93
C LEU A 331 -6.94 -28.31 3.88
N LYS A 332 -8.12 -28.89 4.14
CA LYS A 332 -8.40 -30.32 4.08
C LYS A 332 -9.49 -30.60 3.06
N LYS A 333 -9.62 -31.88 2.62
CA LYS A 333 -10.68 -32.33 1.69
C LYS A 333 -10.91 -31.38 0.52
N LYS A 334 -9.82 -31.12 -0.25
CA LYS A 334 -9.88 -30.28 -1.46
C LYS A 334 -10.58 -31.06 -2.58
N SER A 335 -11.61 -30.46 -3.17
CA SER A 335 -12.28 -31.00 -4.34
C SER A 335 -12.41 -29.98 -5.47
N ALA A 336 -12.93 -30.36 -6.61
CA ALA A 336 -13.17 -29.50 -7.75
C ALA A 336 -14.16 -28.34 -7.46
N THR A 337 -14.96 -28.44 -6.37
CA THR A 337 -16.00 -27.47 -6.05
C THR A 337 -15.95 -26.94 -4.61
N LYS A 338 -15.27 -27.62 -3.69
CA LYS A 338 -15.22 -27.25 -2.27
C LYS A 338 -13.89 -27.55 -1.61
N VAL A 339 -13.64 -26.87 -0.48
CA VAL A 339 -12.49 -27.10 0.41
C VAL A 339 -12.92 -26.90 1.86
N VAL A 340 -12.36 -27.69 2.76
CA VAL A 340 -12.54 -27.52 4.21
C VAL A 340 -11.31 -26.81 4.79
N LEU A 341 -11.51 -25.65 5.43
CA LEU A 341 -10.49 -24.94 6.16
C LEU A 341 -10.58 -25.28 7.64
N LYS A 342 -9.50 -25.83 8.24
CA LYS A 342 -9.34 -26.04 9.68
C LYS A 342 -8.54 -24.89 10.25
N ALA A 343 -9.13 -24.12 11.17
CA ALA A 343 -8.50 -23.04 11.89
C ALA A 343 -7.54 -23.58 12.98
N ARG A 344 -6.31 -23.06 13.06
CA ARG A 344 -5.28 -23.51 14.01
C ARG A 344 -4.93 -22.45 15.06
N LYS A 345 -4.73 -21.21 14.61
CA LYS A 345 -4.40 -20.06 15.46
C LYS A 345 -5.25 -18.87 15.09
N LYS A 346 -5.52 -17.95 16.02
CA LYS A 346 -6.24 -16.69 15.76
C LYS A 346 -5.51 -15.84 14.71
N GLY A 347 -6.26 -15.08 13.91
CA GLY A 347 -5.73 -14.19 12.89
C GLY A 347 -6.51 -14.22 11.59
N LYS A 348 -6.04 -13.48 10.57
CA LYS A 348 -6.66 -13.41 9.25
C LYS A 348 -5.86 -14.23 8.24
N VAL A 349 -6.54 -15.03 7.43
CA VAL A 349 -5.96 -15.82 6.33
C VAL A 349 -6.69 -15.55 5.03
N LYS A 350 -5.96 -15.52 3.91
CA LYS A 350 -6.51 -15.43 2.56
C LYS A 350 -6.55 -16.82 1.94
N VAL A 351 -7.74 -17.29 1.57
CA VAL A 351 -7.95 -18.54 0.81
C VAL A 351 -8.12 -18.18 -0.66
N THR A 352 -7.34 -18.80 -1.52
CA THR A 352 -7.36 -18.57 -2.97
C THR A 352 -7.81 -19.85 -3.69
N VAL A 353 -8.68 -19.69 -4.68
CA VAL A 353 -9.03 -20.74 -5.65
C VAL A 353 -8.62 -20.30 -7.06
N LYS A 354 -8.05 -21.23 -7.82
CA LYS A 354 -7.75 -21.06 -9.27
C LYS A 354 -8.50 -22.11 -10.07
N VAL A 355 -9.11 -21.71 -11.20
CA VAL A 355 -9.74 -22.59 -12.19
C VAL A 355 -9.29 -22.11 -13.56
N GLY A 356 -8.39 -22.85 -14.20
CA GLY A 356 -7.70 -22.39 -15.39
C GLY A 356 -6.91 -21.10 -15.11
N LYS A 357 -7.11 -20.06 -15.91
CA LYS A 357 -6.51 -18.74 -15.75
C LYS A 357 -7.23 -17.86 -14.71
N LEU A 358 -8.43 -18.24 -14.26
CA LEU A 358 -9.22 -17.46 -13.31
C LEU A 358 -8.76 -17.71 -11.86
N LYS A 359 -8.77 -16.64 -11.05
CA LYS A 359 -8.40 -16.65 -9.64
C LYS A 359 -9.45 -15.90 -8.81
N ALA A 360 -9.85 -16.46 -7.68
CA ALA A 360 -10.67 -15.78 -6.68
C ALA A 360 -10.05 -15.95 -5.29
N THR A 361 -10.19 -14.94 -4.44
CA THR A 361 -9.62 -14.91 -3.08
C THR A 361 -10.69 -14.51 -2.08
N LYS A 362 -10.66 -15.13 -0.89
CA LYS A 362 -11.54 -14.79 0.23
C LYS A 362 -10.75 -14.72 1.53
N THR A 363 -10.91 -13.63 2.27
CA THR A 363 -10.32 -13.48 3.60
C THR A 363 -11.22 -14.14 4.64
N ILE A 364 -10.62 -14.93 5.54
CA ILE A 364 -11.29 -15.60 6.65
C ILE A 364 -10.64 -15.14 7.95
N THR A 365 -11.46 -14.65 8.88
CA THR A 365 -11.02 -14.28 10.23
C THR A 365 -11.16 -15.48 11.17
N ILE A 366 -10.08 -15.86 11.84
CA ILE A 366 -10.05 -16.90 12.87
C ILE A 366 -10.12 -16.20 14.22
N LYS A 367 -11.19 -16.42 14.94
CA LYS A 367 -11.47 -15.85 16.28
C LYS A 367 -10.99 -16.77 17.39
#